data_84e8f1f571123ccb753d30e12f4c6a1a
#
_entry.id   84e8f1f571123ccb753d30e12f4c6a1a
#
_cell.length_a   1.000
_cell.length_b   1.000
_cell.length_c   1.000
_cell.angle_alpha   90.00
_cell.angle_beta   90.00
_cell.angle_gamma   90.00
#
_symmetry.space_group_name_H-M   'P 1'
#
loop_
_entity.id
_entity.type
_entity.pdbx_description
1 polymer ?
#
loop_
_entity_poly.entity_id
_entity_poly.type
_entity_poly.pdbx_seq_one_letter_code
_entity_poly.pdbx_strand_id
1 'polypeptide(L)' 'MTHVFVLHHTYGPDENESNKLLGVFSSQASAELARAKYLLLPGFRDYPDGFTIDRYVVDEHYWAEGFVSV' A
#
# COMPACT_ATOMS: atom_id res chain seq x y z
N MET A 1 1.70 -2.24 -21.03
CA MET A 1 2.38 -2.21 -19.88
C MET A 1 1.48 -2.18 -18.75
N THR A 2 1.68 -3.00 -17.89
CA THR A 2 0.77 -3.18 -16.79
C THR A 2 1.29 -2.59 -15.53
N HIS A 3 0.45 -1.85 -14.89
CA HIS A 3 0.79 -1.27 -13.60
C HIS A 3 -0.20 -1.78 -12.58
N VAL A 4 0.21 -1.81 -11.34
CA VAL A 4 -0.69 -2.12 -10.25
C VAL A 4 -0.54 -1.04 -9.22
N PHE A 5 -1.55 -0.89 -8.40
CA PHE A 5 -1.57 0.13 -7.35
C PHE A 5 -1.80 -0.61 -6.03
N VAL A 6 -0.86 -0.47 -5.15
CA VAL A 6 -0.85 -1.22 -3.90
C VAL A 6 -1.27 -0.32 -2.77
N LEU A 7 -2.30 -0.72 -2.07
CA LEU A 7 -2.84 0.07 -0.97
C LEU A 7 -2.37 -0.51 0.35
N HIS A 8 -1.73 0.32 1.14
CA HIS A 8 -1.23 -0.07 2.46
C HIS A 8 -1.83 0.85 3.50
N HIS A 9 -1.83 0.40 4.70
CA HIS A 9 -2.17 1.28 5.83
C HIS A 9 -1.15 1.05 6.94
N THR A 10 -0.56 2.13 7.40
CA THR A 10 0.42 2.08 8.47
C THR A 10 -0.10 2.93 9.61
N TYR A 11 -0.03 2.41 10.83
CA TYR A 11 -0.45 3.21 11.93
C TYR A 11 0.37 2.84 13.14
N GLY A 12 0.41 3.68 14.11
CA GLY A 12 1.15 3.44 15.32
C GLY A 12 2.37 4.34 15.39
N PRO A 13 2.86 4.48 16.53
CA PRO A 13 3.96 5.37 16.71
C PRO A 13 5.19 4.64 16.32
N ASP A 14 6.08 5.34 15.82
CA ASP A 14 7.32 4.81 15.56
C ASP A 14 7.64 3.42 15.56
N GLU A 15 8.19 2.96 16.56
CA GLU A 15 8.69 1.67 16.56
C GLU A 15 7.69 0.61 16.57
N ASN A 16 6.49 0.91 16.85
CA ASN A 16 5.51 -0.13 16.90
C ASN A 16 4.51 0.03 15.76
N GLU A 17 4.94 0.68 14.68
CA GLU A 17 4.09 0.83 13.59
C GLU A 17 3.61 -0.46 13.03
N SER A 18 2.40 -0.53 12.55
CA SER A 18 1.82 -1.69 11.98
C SER A 18 1.50 -1.37 10.52
N ASN A 19 2.06 -2.09 9.61
CA ASN A 19 1.85 -1.85 8.19
C ASN A 19 1.08 -3.01 7.60
N LYS A 20 -0.10 -2.75 7.06
CA LYS A 20 -0.92 -3.78 6.49
C LYS A 20 -1.09 -3.58 5.01
N LEU A 21 -0.94 -4.64 4.25
CA LEU A 21 -1.21 -4.60 2.83
C LEU A 21 -2.70 -4.86 2.69
N LEU A 22 -3.43 -3.91 2.16
CA LEU A 22 -4.86 -4.01 2.06
C LEU A 22 -5.32 -4.53 0.71
N GLY A 23 -4.60 -4.27 -0.33
CA GLY A 23 -5.00 -4.79 -1.63
C GLY A 23 -4.13 -4.31 -2.76
N VAL A 24 -4.30 -4.95 -3.90
CA VAL A 24 -3.58 -4.62 -5.11
C VAL A 24 -4.64 -4.39 -6.17
N PHE A 25 -4.57 -3.24 -6.83
CA PHE A 25 -5.62 -2.84 -7.75
C PHE A 25 -5.05 -2.52 -9.13
N SER A 26 -5.89 -2.63 -10.14
CA SER A 26 -5.43 -2.38 -11.49
C SER A 26 -5.44 -0.91 -11.87
N SER A 27 -6.03 -0.06 -11.04
CA SER A 27 -6.04 1.36 -11.33
C SER A 27 -6.00 2.15 -10.05
N GLN A 28 -5.57 3.38 -10.15
CA GLN A 28 -5.54 4.23 -8.97
C GLN A 28 -6.96 4.50 -8.50
N ALA A 29 -7.90 4.64 -9.42
CA ALA A 29 -9.28 4.90 -9.04
C ALA A 29 -9.83 3.77 -8.19
N SER A 30 -9.52 2.52 -8.52
CA SER A 30 -9.97 1.40 -7.74
C SER A 30 -9.33 1.41 -6.36
N ALA A 31 -8.07 1.74 -6.29
CA ALA A 31 -7.38 1.81 -5.00
C ALA A 31 -7.97 2.92 -4.14
N GLU A 32 -8.32 4.05 -4.74
CA GLU A 32 -8.90 5.16 -4.00
C GLU A 32 -10.30 4.80 -3.49
N LEU A 33 -11.07 4.07 -4.27
CA LEU A 33 -12.37 3.64 -3.82
C LEU A 33 -12.24 2.68 -2.64
N ALA A 34 -11.26 1.81 -2.69
CA ALA A 34 -11.03 0.88 -1.60
C ALA A 34 -10.60 1.65 -0.35
N ARG A 35 -9.74 2.66 -0.51
CA ARG A 35 -9.30 3.45 0.60
C ARG A 35 -10.51 4.12 1.27
N ALA A 36 -11.42 4.64 0.48
CA ALA A 36 -12.60 5.29 1.02
C ALA A 36 -13.45 4.33 1.84
N LYS A 37 -13.51 3.07 1.43
CA LYS A 37 -14.27 2.11 2.18
C LYS A 37 -13.57 1.73 3.48
N TYR A 38 -12.27 1.53 3.44
CA TYR A 38 -11.54 1.18 4.64
C TYR A 38 -11.59 2.33 5.65
N LEU A 39 -11.63 3.56 5.15
CA LEU A 39 -11.64 4.70 6.03
C LEU A 39 -12.85 4.70 6.96
N LEU A 40 -13.90 3.99 6.60
CA LEU A 40 -15.08 3.94 7.44
C LEU A 40 -14.99 2.88 8.53
N LEU A 41 -13.98 2.05 8.47
CA LEU A 41 -13.86 0.97 9.43
C LEU A 41 -13.11 1.44 10.67
N PRO A 42 -13.51 0.97 11.85
CA PRO A 42 -12.92 1.42 13.09
C PRO A 42 -11.42 1.36 13.14
N GLY A 43 -10.73 0.52 12.80
CA GLY A 43 -9.30 0.50 12.96
C GLY A 43 -8.59 1.46 12.04
N PHE A 44 -9.22 1.89 10.95
CA PHE A 44 -8.58 2.77 10.01
C PHE A 44 -9.07 4.20 10.14
N ARG A 45 -10.27 4.36 10.59
CA ARG A 45 -10.85 5.68 10.73
C ARG A 45 -10.06 6.60 11.62
N ASP A 46 -9.41 6.06 12.60
CA ASP A 46 -8.65 6.86 13.53
C ASP A 46 -7.28 7.26 12.99
N TYR A 47 -6.87 6.69 11.90
CA TYR A 47 -5.56 7.00 11.33
C TYR A 47 -5.72 7.25 9.82
N PRO A 48 -6.48 8.27 9.47
CA PRO A 48 -6.78 8.50 8.05
C PRO A 48 -5.58 8.86 7.20
N ASP A 49 -4.53 9.36 7.81
CA ASP A 49 -3.35 9.72 7.06
C ASP A 49 -2.40 8.55 6.87
N GLY A 50 -2.74 7.40 7.36
CA GLY A 50 -1.85 6.26 7.25
C GLY A 50 -1.96 5.48 5.96
N PHE A 51 -2.92 5.82 5.09
CA PHE A 51 -3.06 5.13 3.84
C PHE A 51 -2.02 5.57 2.82
N THR A 52 -1.51 4.63 2.06
CA THR A 52 -0.54 4.92 1.02
C THR A 52 -0.89 4.10 -0.20
N ILE A 53 -0.86 4.69 -1.36
CA ILE A 53 -1.08 3.99 -2.61
C ILE A 53 0.19 4.11 -3.43
N ASP A 54 0.83 2.99 -3.70
CA ASP A 54 2.07 2.98 -4.47
C ASP A 54 1.85 2.31 -5.81
N ARG A 55 2.42 2.85 -6.84
CA ARG A 55 2.29 2.29 -8.18
C ARG A 55 3.52 1.46 -8.50
N TYR A 56 3.31 0.26 -9.00
CA TYR A 56 4.39 -0.60 -9.42
C TYR A 56 4.14 -1.10 -10.84
N VAL A 57 5.19 -1.31 -11.56
CA VAL A 57 5.10 -1.87 -12.90
C VAL A 57 5.26 -3.37 -12.74
N VAL A 58 4.37 -4.13 -13.35
CA VAL A 58 4.41 -5.56 -13.24
C VAL A 58 5.61 -6.11 -14.00
N ASP A 59 6.22 -7.08 -13.43
CA ASP A 59 7.39 -7.74 -14.03
C ASP A 59 8.64 -6.88 -14.04
N GLU A 60 8.72 -5.91 -13.16
CA GLU A 60 9.92 -5.13 -13.04
C GLU A 60 10.60 -5.52 -11.75
N HIS A 61 11.89 -5.43 -11.70
CA HIS A 61 12.62 -5.72 -10.49
C HIS A 61 12.76 -4.43 -9.70
N TYR A 62 12.38 -4.47 -8.45
CA TYR A 62 12.48 -3.28 -7.63
C TYR A 62 13.56 -3.42 -6.54
N TRP A 63 14.21 -4.56 -6.49
CA TRP A 63 15.26 -4.71 -5.52
C TRP A 63 16.55 -4.51 -6.25
N ALA A 64 17.28 -3.56 -5.87
CA ALA A 64 18.44 -3.20 -6.56
C ALA A 64 19.56 -4.03 -6.23
N GLU A 65 20.65 -3.82 -6.77
CA GLU A 65 21.74 -4.54 -6.54
C GLU A 65 22.12 -4.90 -5.23
N GLY A 66 22.96 -5.51 -5.03
CA GLY A 66 23.45 -5.85 -3.80
C GLY A 66 22.87 -7.02 -3.30
N PHE A 67 21.90 -7.53 -3.75
CA PHE A 67 21.31 -8.48 -3.10
C PHE A 67 21.31 -9.62 -3.77
N VAL A 68 21.75 -9.69 -4.63
CA VAL A 68 21.77 -10.72 -5.28
C VAL A 68 22.41 -11.73 -5.09
N SER A 69 23.25 -11.61 -4.73
CA SER A 69 24.04 -12.63 -4.57
C SER A 69 23.55 -13.80 -4.21
N VAL A 70 22.67 -13.95 -3.92
CA VAL A 70 22.33 -15.13 -3.49
C VAL A 70 22.15 -16.05 -4.31
#